data_f251627acda726b370932a8f91217974
#
_entry.id   f251627acda726b370932a8f91217974
#
_cell.length_a   1.000
_cell.length_b   1.000
_cell.length_c   1.000
_cell.angle_alpha   90.00
_cell.angle_beta   90.00
_cell.angle_gamma   90.00
#
_symmetry.space_group_name_H-M   'P 1'
#
loop_
_entity.id
_entity.type
_entity.pdbx_description
1 polymer ?
#
loop_
_entity_poly.entity_id
_entity_poly.type
_entity_poly.pdbx_seq_one_letter_code
_entity_poly.pdbx_strand_id
1 'polypeptide(L)'
;NGTEFERMGNASDLFAAFTYIVPGMPMIYTGQMSGNHHRLEFFEKDVIDRVENAPQKALYKGLNDLRAANRALWSNEKGAPMIRITADNDNVFACVRQKSCPKHGDNTVIAIMNMSAEPQTVTLDLTNLAGEYNCLCGKKMNVESTQTFELTPWKYIILTK
;
A
#
# COMPACT_ATOMS: atom_id res chain seq x y z
N ASN A 1 -0.52 15.55 -18.60
CA ASN A 1 0.54 16.24 -17.86
C ASN A 1 -0.11 17.01 -16.72
N GLY A 2 -0.02 16.56 -15.50
CA GLY A 2 -0.54 17.15 -14.27
C GLY A 2 0.17 16.54 -13.07
N THR A 3 -0.21 16.95 -11.86
CA THR A 3 0.22 16.31 -10.62
C THR A 3 -0.43 14.93 -10.50
N GLU A 4 0.05 14.08 -9.58
CA GLU A 4 -0.59 12.81 -9.27
C GLU A 4 -2.04 13.00 -8.78
N PHE A 5 -2.32 14.09 -8.06
CA PHE A 5 -3.66 14.39 -7.56
C PHE A 5 -4.64 14.70 -8.69
N GLU A 6 -4.20 15.43 -9.70
CA GLU A 6 -5.02 15.73 -10.89
C GLU A 6 -5.25 14.49 -11.75
N ARG A 7 -4.23 13.63 -11.86
CA ARG A 7 -4.27 12.45 -12.73
C ARG A 7 -4.97 11.26 -12.10
N MET A 8 -4.80 11.04 -10.80
CA MET A 8 -5.28 9.88 -10.08
C MET A 8 -6.48 10.19 -9.18
N GLY A 9 -6.69 11.46 -8.83
CA GLY A 9 -7.79 11.86 -7.96
C GLY A 9 -7.83 11.01 -6.69
N ASN A 10 -8.97 10.40 -6.41
CA ASN A 10 -9.20 9.56 -5.23
C ASN A 10 -8.36 8.27 -5.20
N ALA A 11 -7.75 7.89 -6.31
CA ALA A 11 -6.87 6.72 -6.38
C ALA A 11 -5.44 7.00 -5.88
N SER A 12 -5.07 8.27 -5.67
CA SER A 12 -3.68 8.68 -5.36
C SER A 12 -3.11 7.96 -4.13
N ASP A 13 -3.88 7.85 -3.05
CA ASP A 13 -3.46 7.21 -1.81
C ASP A 13 -3.26 5.70 -1.97
N LEU A 14 -4.15 5.05 -2.74
CA LEU A 14 -3.99 3.62 -3.06
C LEU A 14 -2.71 3.38 -3.88
N PHE A 15 -2.46 4.19 -4.91
CA PHE A 15 -1.25 4.04 -5.72
C PHE A 15 0.02 4.40 -4.95
N ALA A 16 -0.02 5.35 -4.02
CA ALA A 16 1.07 5.57 -3.08
C ALA A 16 1.34 4.29 -2.26
N ALA A 17 0.31 3.70 -1.63
CA ALA A 17 0.44 2.45 -0.87
C ALA A 17 0.93 1.30 -1.76
N PHE A 18 0.44 1.18 -3.00
CA PHE A 18 0.85 0.15 -3.95
C PHE A 18 2.37 0.18 -4.21
N THR A 19 2.99 1.37 -4.34
CA THR A 19 4.44 1.49 -4.55
C THR A 19 5.27 0.93 -3.39
N TYR A 20 4.73 0.88 -2.18
CA TYR A 20 5.38 0.30 -1.01
C TYR A 20 5.22 -1.22 -0.89
N ILE A 21 4.20 -1.77 -1.54
CA ILE A 21 3.89 -3.20 -1.51
C ILE A 21 4.63 -3.97 -2.59
N VAL A 22 4.71 -3.45 -3.81
CA VAL A 22 5.39 -4.12 -4.91
C VAL A 22 6.91 -4.19 -4.68
N PRO A 23 7.62 -5.17 -5.27
CA PRO A 23 9.07 -5.23 -5.21
C PRO A 23 9.72 -3.99 -5.80
N GLY A 24 10.70 -3.46 -5.11
CA GLY A 24 11.44 -2.27 -5.53
C GLY A 24 11.67 -1.30 -4.39
N MET A 25 12.09 -0.09 -4.75
CA MET A 25 12.29 1.01 -3.81
C MET A 25 11.26 2.09 -4.09
N PRO A 26 10.32 2.35 -3.17
CA PRO A 26 9.38 3.44 -3.34
C PRO A 26 10.13 4.77 -3.33
N MET A 27 9.71 5.68 -4.19
CA MET A 27 10.24 7.03 -4.27
C MET A 27 9.11 8.01 -3.97
N ILE A 28 9.37 8.94 -3.06
CA ILE A 28 8.49 10.07 -2.81
C ILE A 28 9.02 11.24 -3.63
N TYR A 29 8.21 11.71 -4.58
CA TYR A 29 8.59 12.83 -5.42
C TYR A 29 8.36 14.17 -4.71
N THR A 30 9.05 15.18 -5.18
CA THR A 30 8.96 16.56 -4.67
C THR A 30 7.52 17.05 -4.62
N GLY A 31 7.08 17.50 -3.45
CA GLY A 31 5.74 18.03 -3.23
C GLY A 31 4.67 17.01 -2.80
N GLN A 32 4.88 15.71 -3.00
CA GLN A 32 3.87 14.70 -2.64
C GLN A 32 3.49 14.73 -1.15
N MET A 33 4.48 14.78 -0.26
CA MET A 33 4.21 14.81 1.19
C MET A 33 3.57 16.12 1.67
N SER A 34 3.76 17.20 0.95
CA SER A 34 3.18 18.51 1.27
C SER A 34 1.83 18.74 0.60
N GLY A 35 1.29 17.75 -0.13
CA GLY A 35 0.02 17.89 -0.83
C GLY A 35 0.07 18.95 -1.93
N ASN A 36 1.20 19.08 -2.62
CA ASN A 36 1.36 20.06 -3.68
C ASN A 36 0.51 19.67 -4.89
N HIS A 37 -0.51 20.49 -5.19
CA HIS A 37 -1.36 20.34 -6.36
C HIS A 37 -0.90 21.17 -7.56
N HIS A 38 0.17 21.91 -7.38
CA HIS A 38 0.77 22.74 -8.39
C HIS A 38 1.77 21.94 -9.23
N ARG A 39 1.65 22.01 -10.57
CA ARG A 39 2.62 21.41 -11.46
C ARG A 39 3.88 22.24 -11.48
N LEU A 40 5.00 21.66 -11.04
CA LEU A 40 6.29 22.34 -11.04
C LEU A 40 6.77 22.64 -12.47
N GLU A 41 7.32 23.84 -12.68
CA GLU A 41 7.94 24.24 -13.93
C GLU A 41 9.32 23.60 -14.06
N PHE A 42 9.58 22.97 -15.20
CA PHE A 42 10.77 22.13 -15.38
C PHE A 42 12.08 22.91 -15.48
N PHE A 43 12.02 24.14 -16.04
CA PHE A 43 13.20 24.90 -16.39
C PHE A 43 13.32 26.23 -15.64
N GLU A 44 12.36 26.50 -14.76
CA GLU A 44 12.30 27.73 -14.01
C GLU A 44 12.45 27.47 -12.51
N LYS A 45 12.78 28.51 -11.76
CA LYS A 45 12.72 28.46 -10.31
C LYS A 45 11.26 28.42 -9.89
N ASP A 46 10.87 27.31 -9.28
CA ASP A 46 9.50 27.14 -8.80
C ASP A 46 9.47 26.86 -7.30
N VAL A 47 8.34 27.13 -6.67
CA VAL A 47 8.13 26.99 -5.23
C VAL A 47 7.07 25.91 -5.00
N ILE A 48 7.38 24.96 -4.12
CA ILE A 48 6.43 23.93 -3.70
C ILE A 48 5.41 24.55 -2.76
N ASP A 49 4.14 24.38 -3.08
CA ASP A 49 3.05 24.69 -2.16
C ASP A 49 3.14 23.78 -0.95
N ARG A 50 3.15 24.38 0.23
CA ARG A 50 3.13 23.63 1.49
C ARG A 50 1.75 23.76 2.12
N VAL A 51 0.95 22.73 1.95
CA VAL A 51 -0.33 22.64 2.65
C VAL A 51 -0.05 22.26 4.10
N GLU A 52 -0.43 23.14 5.02
CA GLU A 52 -0.30 22.84 6.45
C GLU A 52 -1.18 21.65 6.81
N ASN A 53 -0.63 20.69 7.57
CA ASN A 53 -1.31 19.46 7.94
C ASN A 53 -1.83 18.61 6.77
N ALA A 54 -1.14 18.64 5.63
CA ALA A 54 -1.48 17.80 4.49
C ALA A 54 -1.65 16.33 4.90
N PRO A 55 -2.78 15.67 4.59
CA PRO A 55 -3.02 14.27 4.96
C PRO A 55 -1.98 13.33 4.36
N GLN A 56 -1.37 13.69 3.24
CA GLN A 56 -0.30 12.94 2.57
C GLN A 56 0.93 12.76 3.46
N LYS A 57 1.22 13.72 4.34
CA LYS A 57 2.33 13.59 5.30
C LYS A 57 2.12 12.43 6.25
N ALA A 58 0.90 12.25 6.75
CA ALA A 58 0.54 11.13 7.62
C ALA A 58 0.54 9.81 6.84
N LEU A 59 0.01 9.80 5.62
CA LEU A 59 0.02 8.65 4.73
C LEU A 59 1.45 8.15 4.49
N TYR A 60 2.34 8.98 3.98
CA TYR A 60 3.72 8.59 3.67
C TYR A 60 4.52 8.23 4.92
N LYS A 61 4.26 8.90 6.06
CA LYS A 61 4.85 8.49 7.33
C LYS A 61 4.44 7.06 7.68
N GLY A 62 3.14 6.74 7.63
CA GLY A 62 2.62 5.41 7.92
C GLY A 62 3.19 4.34 6.97
N LEU A 63 3.32 4.65 5.68
CA LEU A 63 3.91 3.74 4.69
C LEU A 63 5.41 3.53 4.91
N ASN A 64 6.15 4.56 5.29
CA ASN A 64 7.56 4.45 5.65
C ASN A 64 7.75 3.60 6.92
N ASP A 65 6.94 3.84 7.95
CA ASP A 65 6.95 3.06 9.19
C ASP A 65 6.60 1.58 8.91
N LEU A 66 5.59 1.32 8.09
CA LEU A 66 5.22 -0.01 7.61
C LEU A 66 6.42 -0.71 6.97
N ARG A 67 7.09 -0.05 6.02
CA ARG A 67 8.23 -0.63 5.31
C ARG A 67 9.43 -0.85 6.23
N ALA A 68 9.71 0.07 7.13
CA ALA A 68 10.82 -0.04 8.08
C ALA A 68 10.62 -1.23 9.04
N ALA A 69 9.40 -1.43 9.53
CA ALA A 69 9.05 -2.51 10.44
C ALA A 69 8.94 -3.88 9.77
N ASN A 70 8.71 -3.95 8.46
CA ASN A 70 8.39 -5.19 7.77
C ASN A 70 9.48 -5.56 6.74
N ARG A 71 10.34 -6.51 7.11
CA ARG A 71 11.42 -7.00 6.25
C ARG A 71 10.94 -7.60 4.93
N ALA A 72 9.76 -8.20 4.93
CA ALA A 72 9.16 -8.71 3.70
C ALA A 72 9.07 -7.63 2.61
N LEU A 73 8.90 -6.36 2.99
CA LEU A 73 8.80 -5.21 2.08
C LEU A 73 10.15 -4.61 1.65
N TRP A 74 11.25 -5.09 2.21
CA TRP A 74 12.56 -4.53 1.86
C TRP A 74 12.92 -4.84 0.40
N SER A 75 13.92 -4.11 -0.12
CA SER A 75 14.35 -4.27 -1.51
C SER A 75 15.34 -5.41 -1.69
N ASN A 76 15.43 -5.90 -2.91
CA ASN A 76 16.39 -6.91 -3.36
C ASN A 76 16.30 -8.20 -2.52
N GLU A 77 17.40 -8.87 -2.32
CA GLU A 77 17.52 -10.13 -1.56
C GLU A 77 17.14 -9.99 -0.07
N LYS A 78 17.14 -8.77 0.46
CA LYS A 78 16.76 -8.50 1.85
C LYS A 78 15.25 -8.56 2.05
N GLY A 79 14.47 -8.33 1.00
CA GLY A 79 13.02 -8.44 1.03
C GLY A 79 12.50 -9.82 0.66
N ALA A 80 11.22 -9.91 0.38
CA ALA A 80 10.54 -11.13 -0.09
C ALA A 80 10.00 -10.93 -1.51
N PRO A 81 9.88 -11.98 -2.31
CA PRO A 81 9.13 -11.93 -3.56
C PRO A 81 7.66 -11.55 -3.27
N MET A 82 7.02 -10.98 -4.25
CA MET A 82 5.58 -10.74 -4.23
C MET A 82 4.88 -11.92 -4.89
N ILE A 83 3.97 -12.54 -4.17
CA ILE A 83 3.15 -13.65 -4.67
C ILE A 83 1.71 -13.13 -4.78
N ARG A 84 1.13 -13.25 -5.97
CA ARG A 84 -0.28 -12.89 -6.16
C ARG A 84 -1.17 -13.90 -5.45
N ILE A 85 -2.18 -13.40 -4.75
CA ILE A 85 -3.28 -14.20 -4.23
C ILE A 85 -4.37 -14.21 -5.30
N THR A 86 -4.84 -15.39 -5.66
CA THR A 86 -5.93 -15.53 -6.63
C THR A 86 -7.21 -14.92 -6.05
N ALA A 87 -7.81 -14.03 -6.81
CA ALA A 87 -9.05 -13.36 -6.48
C ALA A 87 -10.13 -13.76 -7.50
N ASP A 88 -11.36 -13.84 -7.05
CA ASP A 88 -12.55 -14.06 -7.91
C ASP A 88 -13.04 -12.75 -8.58
N ASN A 89 -12.27 -11.67 -8.48
CA ASN A 89 -12.60 -10.34 -8.98
C ASN A 89 -11.37 -9.65 -9.58
N ASP A 90 -11.39 -9.39 -10.88
CA ASP A 90 -10.29 -8.80 -11.64
C ASP A 90 -10.00 -7.33 -11.27
N ASN A 91 -10.96 -6.63 -10.66
CA ASN A 91 -10.76 -5.27 -10.17
C ASN A 91 -10.02 -5.22 -8.82
N VAL A 92 -9.76 -6.38 -8.20
CA VAL A 92 -9.08 -6.46 -6.93
C VAL A 92 -7.67 -7.02 -7.10
N PHE A 93 -6.69 -6.25 -6.68
CA PHE A 93 -5.32 -6.72 -6.56
C PHE A 93 -5.11 -7.28 -5.15
N ALA A 94 -4.71 -8.55 -5.05
CA ALA A 94 -4.32 -9.16 -3.79
C ALA A 94 -2.95 -9.82 -3.91
N CYS A 95 -2.09 -9.63 -2.91
CA CYS A 95 -0.77 -10.25 -2.85
C CYS A 95 -0.29 -10.48 -1.43
N VAL A 96 0.68 -11.37 -1.30
CA VAL A 96 1.41 -11.62 -0.07
C VAL A 96 2.92 -11.52 -0.31
N ARG A 97 3.63 -11.01 0.69
CA ARG A 97 5.09 -11.05 0.80
C ARG A 97 5.46 -11.67 2.14
N GLN A 98 6.24 -12.76 2.11
CA GLN A 98 6.64 -13.49 3.31
C GLN A 98 8.15 -13.64 3.37
N LYS A 99 8.74 -13.25 4.49
CA LYS A 99 10.17 -13.38 4.78
C LYS A 99 10.38 -14.15 6.06
N SER A 100 10.98 -15.32 5.96
CA SER A 100 11.44 -16.05 7.14
C SER A 100 12.84 -15.60 7.55
N CYS A 101 13.05 -15.43 8.83
CA CYS A 101 14.35 -15.05 9.38
C CYS A 101 14.59 -15.71 10.73
N PRO A 102 15.55 -16.65 10.84
CA PRO A 102 15.83 -17.38 12.08
C PRO A 102 16.13 -16.47 13.29
N LYS A 103 16.71 -15.28 13.05
CA LYS A 103 17.09 -14.34 14.12
C LYS A 103 15.96 -13.37 14.52
N HIS A 104 14.98 -13.16 13.66
CA HIS A 104 14.00 -12.09 13.83
C HIS A 104 12.56 -12.56 13.66
N GLY A 105 12.36 -13.87 13.53
CA GLY A 105 11.03 -14.46 13.27
C GLY A 105 10.56 -14.28 11.83
N ASP A 106 9.40 -14.82 11.57
CA ASP A 106 8.73 -14.72 10.29
C ASP A 106 8.01 -13.36 10.18
N ASN A 107 7.96 -12.82 8.98
CA ASN A 107 7.27 -11.59 8.69
C ASN A 107 6.41 -11.77 7.44
N THR A 108 5.12 -11.53 7.58
CA THR A 108 4.13 -11.65 6.51
C THR A 108 3.42 -10.32 6.32
N VAL A 109 3.33 -9.88 5.07
CA VAL A 109 2.54 -8.72 4.67
C VAL A 109 1.56 -9.14 3.60
N ILE A 110 0.27 -8.95 3.85
CA ILE A 110 -0.83 -9.16 2.90
C ILE A 110 -1.35 -7.79 2.48
N ALA A 111 -1.55 -7.59 1.18
CA ALA A 111 -2.20 -6.40 0.65
C ALA A 111 -3.38 -6.79 -0.23
N ILE A 112 -4.52 -6.12 -0.02
CA ILE A 112 -5.77 -6.30 -0.75
C ILE A 112 -6.22 -4.91 -1.17
N MET A 113 -6.39 -4.68 -2.47
CA MET A 113 -6.59 -3.34 -3.05
C MET A 113 -7.67 -3.34 -4.11
N ASN A 114 -8.70 -2.53 -3.93
CA ASN A 114 -9.69 -2.27 -4.96
C ASN A 114 -9.13 -1.27 -5.98
N MET A 115 -8.77 -1.75 -7.16
CA MET A 115 -8.16 -0.94 -8.24
C MET A 115 -9.21 -0.26 -9.12
N SER A 116 -10.41 0.00 -8.59
CA SER A 116 -11.51 0.58 -9.35
C SER A 116 -12.23 1.70 -8.60
N ALA A 117 -12.98 2.51 -9.35
CA ALA A 117 -13.82 3.59 -8.84
C ALA A 117 -15.17 3.10 -8.28
N GLU A 118 -15.44 1.78 -8.33
CA GLU A 118 -16.68 1.18 -7.85
C GLU A 118 -16.43 0.32 -6.61
N PRO A 119 -17.40 0.16 -5.71
CA PRO A 119 -17.30 -0.80 -4.62
C PRO A 119 -17.09 -2.22 -5.16
N GLN A 120 -16.23 -2.98 -4.52
CA GLN A 120 -15.94 -4.36 -4.93
C GLN A 120 -16.09 -5.31 -3.75
N THR A 121 -16.57 -6.49 -4.05
CA THR A 121 -16.54 -7.64 -3.14
C THR A 121 -15.62 -8.68 -3.73
N VAL A 122 -14.74 -9.26 -2.91
CA VAL A 122 -13.78 -10.27 -3.33
C VAL A 122 -13.66 -11.36 -2.28
N THR A 123 -13.63 -12.61 -2.71
CA THR A 123 -13.35 -13.76 -1.86
C THR A 123 -11.94 -14.27 -2.19
N LEU A 124 -11.11 -14.40 -1.16
CA LEU A 124 -9.72 -14.84 -1.28
C LEU A 124 -9.50 -16.17 -0.60
N ASP A 125 -8.70 -17.04 -1.22
CA ASP A 125 -8.12 -18.21 -0.58
C ASP A 125 -6.85 -17.79 0.19
N LEU A 126 -6.94 -17.85 1.51
CA LEU A 126 -5.89 -17.47 2.46
C LEU A 126 -5.48 -18.66 3.34
N THR A 127 -5.68 -19.89 2.87
CA THR A 127 -5.49 -21.12 3.66
C THR A 127 -4.16 -21.16 4.40
N ASN A 128 -3.06 -20.76 3.75
CA ASN A 128 -1.73 -20.75 4.36
C ASN A 128 -1.38 -19.44 5.06
N LEU A 129 -2.35 -18.52 5.16
CA LEU A 129 -2.18 -17.16 5.69
C LEU A 129 -3.11 -16.89 6.87
N ALA A 130 -3.90 -17.88 7.30
CA ALA A 130 -4.84 -17.72 8.40
C ALA A 130 -4.14 -17.33 9.71
N GLY A 131 -4.83 -16.52 10.54
CA GLY A 131 -4.35 -16.10 11.84
C GLY A 131 -4.57 -14.62 12.13
N GLU A 132 -4.06 -14.15 13.27
CA GLU A 132 -4.19 -12.76 13.71
C GLU A 132 -3.13 -11.87 13.04
N TYR A 133 -3.58 -10.73 12.52
CA TYR A 133 -2.76 -9.70 11.86
C TYR A 133 -3.03 -8.32 12.45
N ASN A 134 -2.05 -7.45 12.35
CA ASN A 134 -2.21 -6.02 12.57
C ASN A 134 -2.55 -5.35 11.23
N CYS A 135 -3.65 -4.60 11.19
CA CYS A 135 -3.99 -3.79 10.04
C CYS A 135 -3.26 -2.45 10.10
N LEU A 136 -2.80 -1.94 8.97
CA LEU A 136 -2.25 -0.58 8.86
C LEU A 136 -3.24 0.48 9.40
N CYS A 137 -4.51 0.18 9.42
CA CYS A 137 -5.56 1.00 10.02
C CYS A 137 -5.54 1.05 11.57
N GLY A 138 -4.57 0.41 12.23
CA GLY A 138 -4.41 0.37 13.69
C GLY A 138 -5.29 -0.64 14.43
N LYS A 139 -6.02 -1.50 13.71
CA LYS A 139 -6.87 -2.55 14.29
C LYS A 139 -6.24 -3.93 14.10
N LYS A 140 -6.61 -4.87 14.94
CA LYS A 140 -6.33 -6.30 14.69
C LYS A 140 -7.41 -6.90 13.81
N MET A 141 -7.02 -7.83 12.97
CA MET A 141 -7.91 -8.58 12.10
C MET A 141 -7.55 -10.07 12.17
N ASN A 142 -8.53 -10.92 12.42
CA ASN A 142 -8.37 -12.35 12.25
C ASN A 142 -8.63 -12.70 10.79
N VAL A 143 -7.65 -13.34 10.15
CA VAL A 143 -7.73 -13.80 8.77
C VAL A 143 -8.11 -15.27 8.77
N GLU A 144 -9.19 -15.61 8.08
CA GLU A 144 -9.67 -16.97 7.89
C GLU A 144 -9.09 -17.59 6.61
N SER A 145 -9.13 -18.93 6.51
CA SER A 145 -8.62 -19.64 5.33
C SER A 145 -9.31 -19.27 4.03
N THR A 146 -10.58 -18.91 4.10
CA THR A 146 -11.35 -18.31 2.98
C THR A 146 -12.10 -17.13 3.54
N GLN A 147 -11.89 -15.95 2.98
CA GLN A 147 -12.49 -14.73 3.51
C GLN A 147 -12.96 -13.80 2.40
N THR A 148 -14.14 -13.24 2.61
CA THR A 148 -14.72 -12.22 1.74
C THR A 148 -14.44 -10.83 2.30
N PHE A 149 -14.03 -9.92 1.42
CA PHE A 149 -13.76 -8.52 1.72
C PHE A 149 -14.68 -7.62 0.90
N GLU A 150 -15.27 -6.64 1.58
CA GLU A 150 -16.00 -5.54 0.96
C GLU A 150 -15.11 -4.31 0.93
N LEU A 151 -14.85 -3.80 -0.25
CA LEU A 151 -13.91 -2.71 -0.50
C LEU A 151 -14.63 -1.55 -1.17
N THR A 152 -14.69 -0.41 -0.50
CA THR A 152 -15.15 0.83 -1.14
C THR A 152 -14.19 1.23 -2.27
N PRO A 153 -14.57 2.15 -3.18
CA PRO A 153 -13.70 2.62 -4.26
C PRO A 153 -12.31 3.00 -3.76
N TRP A 154 -11.27 2.51 -4.46
CA TRP A 154 -9.86 2.80 -4.17
C TRP A 154 -9.41 2.41 -2.76
N LYS A 155 -10.18 1.56 -2.08
CA LYS A 155 -9.82 1.07 -0.73
C LYS A 155 -8.69 0.07 -0.81
N TYR A 156 -7.78 0.17 0.17
CA TYR A 156 -6.77 -0.84 0.39
C TYR A 156 -6.75 -1.30 1.86
N ILE A 157 -6.40 -2.56 2.06
CA ILE A 157 -6.17 -3.20 3.35
C ILE A 157 -4.75 -3.76 3.32
N ILE A 158 -3.93 -3.40 4.30
CA ILE A 158 -2.59 -3.94 4.46
C ILE A 158 -2.51 -4.54 5.86
N LEU A 159 -2.17 -5.83 5.90
CA LEU A 159 -2.10 -6.65 7.10
C LEU A 159 -0.67 -7.13 7.31
N THR A 160 -0.20 -7.12 8.56
CA THR A 160 1.16 -7.51 8.93
C THR A 160 1.17 -8.48 10.11
N LYS A 161 2.08 -9.45 10.04
CA LYS A 161 2.30 -10.44 11.10
C LYS A 161 3.78 -10.78 11.19
#